data_bde4b1502e2c112fe79cadd1885bac72
#
_entry.id   bde4b1502e2c112fe79cadd1885bac72
#
_cell.length_a   1.000
_cell.length_b   1.000
_cell.length_c   1.000
_cell.angle_alpha   90.00
_cell.angle_beta   90.00
_cell.angle_gamma   90.00
#
_symmetry.space_group_name_H-M   'P 1'
#
loop_
_entity.id
_entity.type
_entity.pdbx_description
1 polymer ?
#
loop_
_entity_poly.entity_id
_entity_poly.type
_entity_poly.pdbx_seq_one_letter_code
_entity_poly.pdbx_strand_id
1 'polypeptide(L)'
;SIYLIIADRGRGKSASLGLAISGISEILLNNKKVYDVGITSPEYNNVETLFEFLKLGLNKNNMKYKEIDKRKIIVNNKIYIEYRKPSEILEKRYDILFVDEAAGIGINILMDYIKRYNKIVFSSTIHGYEGAGRSFSVKFLKYLDSLRDFKIYKYNMVEPIRYNEQDPIEKWLYDALLLDSEYSEINESDVELIKNKDVRFYKAPLKEWLYNDDPKIKNFVGIYILAHYQNKPNDIAMLADAPHHDAFVLELSNGKIVNGIHIAYEGGINDDTINKMLKDYKPKGNIIPDIIVKHYRIREFAKLKGLRIVRIATIPEIQGMGLGSLALDSLCSWARENNYDWIGSSFGVTYELLNFWQKNNFVLVHLSPEKNRVSGEYSGIVIKSLNEESEKIVKKLNYEFRWRLINQISDVYFDLPPELILKMLETSYKFKPHFKLNLTDNQIERLKGYLSSPMTYEAAADVAKLIYTYYLLYTEKGKPKIDKEELLIGKFLLSWSFAKISNYFKIKKFEARRLIKKNIKTIYNWLFK
;
A
#
# COMPACT_ATOMS: atom_id res chain seq x y z
N SER A 1 -17.37 13.65 -16.39
CA SER A 1 -17.62 14.57 -15.28
C SER A 1 -17.34 13.89 -13.97
N ILE A 2 -16.76 14.62 -13.04
CA ILE A 2 -16.48 14.18 -11.67
C ILE A 2 -17.20 15.15 -10.72
N TYR A 3 -17.95 14.59 -9.78
CA TYR A 3 -18.58 15.32 -8.67
C TYR A 3 -17.88 14.91 -7.38
N LEU A 4 -17.48 15.90 -6.57
CA LEU A 4 -16.84 15.69 -5.28
C LEU A 4 -17.69 16.35 -4.20
N ILE A 5 -18.26 15.55 -3.32
CA ILE A 5 -19.03 15.98 -2.17
C ILE A 5 -18.14 15.87 -0.94
N ILE A 6 -17.90 16.99 -0.30
CA ILE A 6 -17.06 17.10 0.89
C ILE A 6 -17.93 17.54 2.05
N ALA A 7 -17.82 16.86 3.20
CA ALA A 7 -18.51 17.27 4.40
C ALA A 7 -17.93 16.59 5.63
N ASP A 8 -18.08 17.20 6.77
CA ASP A 8 -17.82 16.56 8.05
C ASP A 8 -18.84 15.45 8.35
N ARG A 9 -18.60 14.71 9.41
CA ARG A 9 -19.50 13.66 9.86
C ARG A 9 -20.86 14.24 10.25
N GLY A 10 -21.94 13.50 10.01
CA GLY A 10 -23.29 13.94 10.40
C GLY A 10 -23.94 14.98 9.47
N ARG A 11 -23.32 15.29 8.31
CA ARG A 11 -23.85 16.25 7.32
C ARG A 11 -24.69 15.58 6.21
N GLY A 12 -24.97 14.28 6.30
CA GLY A 12 -25.87 13.57 5.39
C GLY A 12 -25.31 13.15 4.03
N LYS A 13 -23.98 13.04 3.86
CA LYS A 13 -23.34 12.62 2.60
C LYS A 13 -23.96 11.35 2.00
N SER A 14 -23.93 10.24 2.73
CA SER A 14 -24.43 8.94 2.24
C SER A 14 -25.92 8.96 1.93
N ALA A 15 -26.73 9.67 2.76
CA ALA A 15 -28.15 9.88 2.50
C ALA A 15 -28.38 10.66 1.19
N SER A 16 -27.62 11.75 0.99
CA SER A 16 -27.70 12.54 -0.25
C SER A 16 -27.31 11.74 -1.49
N LEU A 17 -26.31 10.86 -1.40
CA LEU A 17 -25.96 9.95 -2.49
C LEU A 17 -27.11 9.00 -2.82
N GLY A 18 -27.77 8.41 -1.81
CA GLY A 18 -28.93 7.53 -2.01
C GLY A 18 -30.09 8.24 -2.72
N LEU A 19 -30.44 9.44 -2.26
CA LEU A 19 -31.45 10.29 -2.90
C LEU A 19 -31.05 10.69 -4.32
N ALA A 20 -29.78 11.04 -4.54
CA ALA A 20 -29.28 11.40 -5.87
C ALA A 20 -29.38 10.21 -6.85
N ILE A 21 -29.07 8.99 -6.42
CA ILE A 21 -29.23 7.78 -7.26
C ILE A 21 -30.71 7.57 -7.59
N SER A 22 -31.63 7.78 -6.65
CA SER A 22 -33.07 7.71 -6.94
C SER A 22 -33.49 8.75 -7.97
N GLY A 23 -33.14 10.03 -7.82
CA GLY A 23 -33.48 11.09 -8.79
C GLY A 23 -32.84 10.88 -10.16
N ILE A 24 -31.59 10.41 -10.21
CA ILE A 24 -30.93 10.05 -11.47
C ILE A 24 -31.66 8.86 -12.13
N SER A 25 -32.11 7.88 -11.35
CA SER A 25 -32.88 6.73 -11.86
C SER A 25 -34.17 7.18 -12.54
N GLU A 26 -34.88 8.16 -11.97
CA GLU A 26 -36.08 8.75 -12.58
C GLU A 26 -35.76 9.37 -13.95
N ILE A 27 -34.70 10.15 -14.05
CA ILE A 27 -34.26 10.77 -15.31
C ILE A 27 -33.85 9.70 -16.34
N LEU A 28 -33.12 8.68 -15.92
CA LEU A 28 -32.64 7.61 -16.82
C LEU A 28 -33.75 6.71 -17.35
N LEU A 29 -34.84 6.54 -16.59
CA LEU A 29 -36.01 5.75 -17.05
C LEU A 29 -36.69 6.35 -18.27
N ASN A 30 -36.56 7.63 -18.51
CA ASN A 30 -37.09 8.29 -19.73
C ASN A 30 -36.37 7.85 -21.00
N ASN A 31 -35.20 7.21 -20.88
CA ASN A 31 -34.45 6.67 -22.01
C ASN A 31 -34.77 5.20 -22.24
N LYS A 32 -34.55 4.74 -23.48
CA LYS A 32 -34.77 3.30 -23.85
C LYS A 32 -33.61 2.38 -23.44
N LYS A 33 -32.49 2.94 -22.94
CA LYS A 33 -31.25 2.22 -22.61
C LYS A 33 -31.34 1.57 -21.22
N VAL A 34 -30.65 0.44 -21.06
CA VAL A 34 -30.35 -0.16 -19.75
C VAL A 34 -29.11 0.50 -19.17
N TYR A 35 -29.11 0.74 -17.88
CA TYR A 35 -28.01 1.41 -17.17
C TYR A 35 -27.49 0.56 -16.02
N ASP A 36 -26.16 0.57 -15.86
CA ASP A 36 -25.46 0.00 -14.73
C ASP A 36 -24.91 1.13 -13.83
N VAL A 37 -25.31 1.11 -12.57
CA VAL A 37 -24.84 2.06 -11.54
C VAL A 37 -24.03 1.29 -10.51
N GLY A 38 -22.76 1.63 -10.38
CA GLY A 38 -21.85 1.06 -9.39
C GLY A 38 -21.82 1.89 -8.11
N ILE A 39 -21.77 1.21 -6.98
CA ILE A 39 -21.56 1.80 -5.66
C ILE A 39 -20.37 1.11 -5.03
N THR A 40 -19.45 1.87 -4.44
CA THR A 40 -18.32 1.34 -3.69
C THR A 40 -17.99 2.21 -2.48
N SER A 41 -17.38 1.59 -1.50
CA SER A 41 -16.87 2.22 -0.25
C SER A 41 -15.85 1.28 0.37
N PRO A 42 -15.03 1.70 1.36
CA PRO A 42 -14.10 0.81 2.05
C PRO A 42 -14.75 -0.47 2.57
N GLU A 43 -15.93 -0.35 3.20
CA GLU A 43 -16.71 -1.48 3.71
C GLU A 43 -18.19 -1.30 3.37
N TYR A 44 -18.94 -2.42 3.27
CA TYR A 44 -20.37 -2.36 2.97
C TYR A 44 -21.17 -1.53 3.97
N ASN A 45 -20.82 -1.60 5.25
CA ASN A 45 -21.53 -0.87 6.32
C ASN A 45 -21.49 0.66 6.10
N ASN A 46 -20.49 1.18 5.38
CA ASN A 46 -20.43 2.60 5.05
C ASN A 46 -21.57 3.05 4.12
N VAL A 47 -22.13 2.14 3.31
CA VAL A 47 -23.17 2.46 2.33
C VAL A 47 -24.59 1.99 2.74
N GLU A 48 -24.78 1.45 3.95
CA GLU A 48 -26.11 1.01 4.41
C GLU A 48 -27.11 2.19 4.40
N THR A 49 -26.73 3.33 4.94
CA THR A 49 -27.54 4.56 4.90
C THR A 49 -27.82 5.00 3.45
N LEU A 50 -26.86 4.88 2.54
CA LEU A 50 -27.06 5.18 1.12
C LEU A 50 -28.19 4.30 0.54
N PHE A 51 -28.17 2.99 0.78
CA PHE A 51 -29.19 2.08 0.29
C PHE A 51 -30.56 2.32 0.95
N GLU A 52 -30.60 2.70 2.23
CA GLU A 52 -31.83 3.09 2.91
C GLU A 52 -32.48 4.31 2.23
N PHE A 53 -31.72 5.37 2.04
CA PHE A 53 -32.23 6.61 1.41
C PHE A 53 -32.50 6.43 -0.09
N LEU A 54 -31.78 5.55 -0.78
CA LEU A 54 -32.12 5.14 -2.15
C LEU A 54 -33.53 4.52 -2.20
N LYS A 55 -33.82 3.55 -1.32
CA LYS A 55 -35.14 2.90 -1.26
C LYS A 55 -36.25 3.91 -0.88
N LEU A 56 -35.98 4.79 0.08
CA LEU A 56 -36.91 5.86 0.44
C LEU A 56 -37.22 6.78 -0.77
N GLY A 57 -36.19 7.20 -1.50
CA GLY A 57 -36.37 8.02 -2.70
C GLY A 57 -37.13 7.31 -3.82
N LEU A 58 -36.82 6.03 -4.08
CA LEU A 58 -37.50 5.23 -5.07
C LEU A 58 -39.01 5.08 -4.73
N ASN A 59 -39.33 4.82 -3.46
CA ASN A 59 -40.72 4.72 -2.98
C ASN A 59 -41.44 6.07 -3.11
N LYS A 60 -40.80 7.18 -2.70
CA LYS A 60 -41.40 8.52 -2.79
C LYS A 60 -41.72 8.92 -4.23
N ASN A 61 -40.90 8.49 -5.19
CA ASN A 61 -41.10 8.75 -6.62
C ASN A 61 -41.94 7.65 -7.31
N ASN A 62 -42.58 6.77 -6.55
CA ASN A 62 -43.45 5.67 -7.07
C ASN A 62 -42.74 4.76 -8.11
N MET A 63 -41.40 4.62 -8.00
CA MET A 63 -40.64 3.74 -8.89
C MET A 63 -40.68 2.28 -8.41
N LYS A 64 -41.01 1.36 -9.32
CA LYS A 64 -40.99 -0.07 -9.02
C LYS A 64 -39.53 -0.56 -8.96
N TYR A 65 -39.18 -1.24 -7.90
CA TYR A 65 -37.84 -1.85 -7.80
C TYR A 65 -37.91 -3.24 -7.18
N LYS A 66 -36.90 -4.05 -7.46
CA LYS A 66 -36.70 -5.37 -6.89
C LYS A 66 -35.36 -5.39 -6.18
N GLU A 67 -35.36 -5.69 -4.89
CA GLU A 67 -34.17 -5.98 -4.11
C GLU A 67 -33.76 -7.44 -4.36
N ILE A 68 -32.60 -7.69 -4.96
CA ILE A 68 -32.10 -9.04 -5.23
C ILE A 68 -31.40 -9.56 -3.95
N ASP A 69 -30.60 -8.70 -3.35
CA ASP A 69 -30.00 -8.87 -2.05
C ASP A 69 -29.70 -7.49 -1.47
N LYS A 70 -29.12 -7.43 -0.24
CA LYS A 70 -28.79 -6.16 0.43
C LYS A 70 -27.81 -5.27 -0.36
N ARG A 71 -27.12 -5.80 -1.38
CA ARG A 71 -26.10 -5.10 -2.19
C ARG A 71 -26.57 -4.79 -3.61
N LYS A 72 -27.77 -5.26 -4.00
CA LYS A 72 -28.22 -5.15 -5.39
C LYS A 72 -29.70 -4.86 -5.51
N ILE A 73 -30.01 -3.77 -6.21
CA ILE A 73 -31.39 -3.32 -6.52
C ILE A 73 -31.52 -3.16 -8.03
N ILE A 74 -32.68 -3.57 -8.56
CA ILE A 74 -33.04 -3.37 -9.97
C ILE A 74 -34.30 -2.50 -10.03
N VAL A 75 -34.18 -1.33 -10.68
CA VAL A 75 -35.30 -0.37 -10.82
C VAL A 75 -35.93 -0.55 -12.21
N ASN A 76 -37.24 -0.81 -12.25
CA ASN A 76 -38.08 -0.98 -13.47
C ASN A 76 -37.45 -1.91 -14.52
N ASN A 77 -36.71 -2.93 -14.14
CA ASN A 77 -35.97 -3.87 -15.01
C ASN A 77 -35.00 -3.19 -16.00
N LYS A 78 -34.62 -1.92 -15.76
CA LYS A 78 -33.75 -1.12 -16.64
C LYS A 78 -32.50 -0.59 -15.96
N ILE A 79 -32.52 -0.36 -14.65
CA ILE A 79 -31.38 0.22 -13.94
C ILE A 79 -30.91 -0.79 -12.91
N TYR A 80 -29.67 -1.23 -13.06
CA TYR A 80 -29.01 -2.20 -12.20
C TYR A 80 -28.06 -1.45 -11.26
N ILE A 81 -28.38 -1.39 -9.97
CA ILE A 81 -27.62 -0.70 -8.92
C ILE A 81 -26.99 -1.78 -8.07
N GLU A 82 -25.65 -1.79 -7.97
CA GLU A 82 -24.96 -2.78 -7.15
C GLU A 82 -23.75 -2.20 -6.41
N TYR A 83 -23.53 -2.69 -5.19
CA TYR A 83 -22.32 -2.45 -4.43
C TYR A 83 -21.30 -3.54 -4.72
N ARG A 84 -20.05 -3.11 -4.92
CA ARG A 84 -18.86 -3.98 -4.93
C ARG A 84 -17.73 -3.36 -4.14
N LYS A 85 -16.82 -4.20 -3.63
CA LYS A 85 -15.61 -3.76 -2.94
C LYS A 85 -14.71 -2.95 -3.86
N PRO A 86 -13.83 -2.09 -3.31
CA PRO A 86 -13.03 -1.15 -4.10
C PRO A 86 -12.24 -1.76 -5.26
N SER A 87 -11.59 -2.90 -5.08
CA SER A 87 -10.87 -3.56 -6.18
C SER A 87 -11.79 -4.30 -7.15
N GLU A 88 -12.88 -4.90 -6.63
CA GLU A 88 -13.82 -5.71 -7.41
C GLU A 88 -14.67 -4.86 -8.38
N ILE A 89 -14.93 -3.58 -8.05
CA ILE A 89 -15.72 -2.69 -8.91
C ILE A 89 -15.03 -2.42 -10.24
N LEU A 90 -13.72 -2.56 -10.31
CA LEU A 90 -12.94 -2.41 -11.53
C LEU A 90 -13.14 -3.57 -12.53
N GLU A 91 -13.71 -4.69 -12.11
CA GLU A 91 -13.95 -5.85 -13.00
C GLU A 91 -15.09 -5.60 -14.00
N LYS A 92 -16.05 -4.73 -13.66
CA LYS A 92 -17.22 -4.41 -14.48
C LYS A 92 -17.17 -2.95 -14.93
N ARG A 93 -17.84 -2.62 -16.04
CA ARG A 93 -18.07 -1.23 -16.47
C ARG A 93 -19.43 -0.76 -15.97
N TYR A 94 -19.44 0.47 -15.44
CA TYR A 94 -20.64 1.16 -15.00
C TYR A 94 -20.83 2.44 -15.79
N ASP A 95 -22.10 2.82 -16.04
CA ASP A 95 -22.42 4.11 -16.68
C ASP A 95 -22.17 5.27 -15.70
N ILE A 96 -22.39 5.03 -14.40
CA ILE A 96 -22.12 5.99 -13.31
C ILE A 96 -21.53 5.22 -12.13
N LEU A 97 -20.49 5.74 -11.51
CA LEU A 97 -19.88 5.19 -10.30
C LEU A 97 -20.07 6.16 -9.13
N PHE A 98 -20.59 5.66 -8.02
CA PHE A 98 -20.67 6.34 -6.73
C PHE A 98 -19.64 5.75 -5.77
N VAL A 99 -18.81 6.61 -5.21
CA VAL A 99 -17.73 6.24 -4.28
C VAL A 99 -17.98 6.95 -2.96
N ASP A 100 -18.50 6.23 -1.98
CA ASP A 100 -18.71 6.79 -0.64
C ASP A 100 -17.49 6.54 0.24
N GLU A 101 -17.21 7.47 1.17
CA GLU A 101 -16.03 7.48 2.02
C GLU A 101 -14.71 7.28 1.21
N ALA A 102 -14.58 8.03 0.11
CA ALA A 102 -13.48 7.90 -0.84
C ALA A 102 -12.09 8.03 -0.19
N ALA A 103 -11.95 8.84 0.86
CA ALA A 103 -10.70 8.98 1.60
C ALA A 103 -10.23 7.68 2.29
N GLY A 104 -11.15 6.77 2.58
CA GLY A 104 -10.83 5.44 3.12
C GLY A 104 -10.40 4.42 2.05
N ILE A 105 -10.35 4.81 0.76
CA ILE A 105 -9.90 3.97 -0.35
C ILE A 105 -8.51 4.42 -0.78
N GLY A 106 -7.65 3.46 -1.12
CA GLY A 106 -6.29 3.75 -1.60
C GLY A 106 -6.29 4.64 -2.85
N ILE A 107 -5.45 5.67 -2.86
CA ILE A 107 -5.40 6.69 -3.93
C ILE A 107 -5.16 6.08 -5.32
N ASN A 108 -4.40 4.98 -5.41
CA ASN A 108 -4.14 4.28 -6.67
C ASN A 108 -5.42 3.71 -7.28
N ILE A 109 -6.30 3.14 -6.46
CA ILE A 109 -7.60 2.63 -6.89
C ILE A 109 -8.50 3.78 -7.34
N LEU A 110 -8.51 4.90 -6.62
CA LEU A 110 -9.28 6.08 -7.02
C LEU A 110 -8.81 6.66 -8.37
N MET A 111 -7.50 6.67 -8.61
CA MET A 111 -6.94 7.04 -9.91
C MET A 111 -7.36 6.07 -11.03
N ASP A 112 -7.44 4.77 -10.73
CA ASP A 112 -7.88 3.78 -11.70
C ASP A 112 -9.38 3.91 -12.00
N TYR A 113 -10.21 4.33 -11.04
CA TYR A 113 -11.60 4.68 -11.31
C TYR A 113 -11.70 5.84 -12.34
N ILE A 114 -10.89 6.89 -12.17
CA ILE A 114 -10.89 8.05 -13.06
C ILE A 114 -10.46 7.66 -14.48
N LYS A 115 -9.51 6.74 -14.63
CA LYS A 115 -9.09 6.22 -15.94
C LYS A 115 -10.16 5.36 -16.61
N ARG A 116 -11.03 4.69 -15.81
CA ARG A 116 -11.97 3.68 -16.31
C ARG A 116 -13.37 4.22 -16.54
N TYR A 117 -13.83 5.16 -15.70
CA TYR A 117 -15.20 5.64 -15.69
C TYR A 117 -15.30 7.11 -16.07
N ASN A 118 -16.32 7.45 -16.87
CA ASN A 118 -16.52 8.81 -17.37
C ASN A 118 -17.40 9.69 -16.47
N LYS A 119 -18.18 9.08 -15.56
CA LYS A 119 -19.08 9.76 -14.62
C LYS A 119 -18.88 9.18 -13.25
N ILE A 120 -18.33 9.98 -12.35
CA ILE A 120 -18.00 9.53 -11.00
C ILE A 120 -18.50 10.57 -9.99
N VAL A 121 -19.07 10.09 -8.92
CA VAL A 121 -19.42 10.89 -7.75
C VAL A 121 -18.59 10.38 -6.58
N PHE A 122 -17.69 11.20 -6.08
CA PHE A 122 -16.93 10.94 -4.86
C PHE A 122 -17.59 11.65 -3.69
N SER A 123 -17.71 10.96 -2.57
CA SER A 123 -18.09 11.51 -1.28
C SER A 123 -16.99 11.26 -0.27
N SER A 124 -16.60 12.27 0.49
CA SER A 124 -15.52 12.14 1.47
C SER A 124 -15.68 13.06 2.66
N THR A 125 -15.16 12.62 3.79
CA THR A 125 -14.98 13.42 5.01
C THR A 125 -13.62 14.08 4.99
N ILE A 126 -13.48 15.34 5.39
CA ILE A 126 -12.17 16.01 5.50
C ILE A 126 -11.59 15.80 6.90
N HIS A 127 -12.39 15.98 7.93
CA HIS A 127 -11.98 15.85 9.32
C HIS A 127 -12.45 14.53 9.91
N GLY A 128 -11.58 13.90 10.71
CA GLY A 128 -11.88 12.64 11.40
C GLY A 128 -11.04 11.46 10.94
N TYR A 129 -11.13 10.37 11.68
CA TYR A 129 -10.34 9.15 11.45
C TYR A 129 -10.70 8.37 10.18
N GLU A 130 -11.86 8.60 9.59
CA GLU A 130 -12.36 7.88 8.42
C GLU A 130 -11.79 8.39 7.11
N GLY A 131 -11.33 9.64 7.08
CA GLY A 131 -10.63 10.19 5.94
C GLY A 131 -9.12 10.07 6.14
N ALA A 132 -8.38 9.82 5.08
CA ALA A 132 -6.92 9.93 5.11
C ALA A 132 -6.46 11.39 5.37
N GLY A 133 -7.27 12.14 6.08
CA GLY A 133 -7.05 13.50 6.51
C GLY A 133 -6.64 14.44 5.37
N ARG A 134 -5.86 15.45 5.71
CA ARG A 134 -5.29 16.44 4.79
C ARG A 134 -4.45 15.80 3.65
N SER A 135 -3.87 14.62 3.87
CA SER A 135 -3.06 13.90 2.88
C SER A 135 -3.88 13.41 1.68
N PHE A 136 -5.07 12.85 1.90
CA PHE A 136 -6.00 12.50 0.82
C PHE A 136 -6.43 13.78 0.09
N SER A 137 -6.89 14.77 0.85
CA SER A 137 -7.35 16.05 0.28
C SER A 137 -6.26 16.71 -0.54
N VAL A 138 -5.03 16.81 -0.04
CA VAL A 138 -3.93 17.47 -0.75
C VAL A 138 -3.50 16.67 -1.99
N LYS A 139 -3.29 15.36 -1.88
CA LYS A 139 -2.80 14.56 -3.03
C LYS A 139 -3.89 14.30 -4.06
N PHE A 140 -5.06 13.87 -3.61
CA PHE A 140 -6.16 13.52 -4.52
C PHE A 140 -6.80 14.75 -5.15
N LEU A 141 -7.01 15.83 -4.37
CA LEU A 141 -7.54 17.09 -4.92
C LEU A 141 -6.56 17.72 -5.91
N LYS A 142 -5.25 17.76 -5.60
CA LYS A 142 -4.25 18.23 -6.57
C LYS A 142 -4.26 17.40 -7.86
N TYR A 143 -4.42 16.08 -7.73
CA TYR A 143 -4.55 15.21 -8.90
C TYR A 143 -5.82 15.54 -9.69
N LEU A 144 -6.97 15.66 -9.04
CA LEU A 144 -8.21 16.07 -9.71
C LEU A 144 -8.05 17.42 -10.42
N ASP A 145 -7.47 18.42 -9.77
CA ASP A 145 -7.26 19.76 -10.34
C ASP A 145 -6.29 19.74 -11.55
N SER A 146 -5.45 18.73 -11.68
CA SER A 146 -4.57 18.54 -12.83
C SER A 146 -5.26 17.94 -14.07
N LEU A 147 -6.47 17.38 -13.91
CA LEU A 147 -7.20 16.71 -14.99
C LEU A 147 -7.84 17.72 -15.93
N ARG A 148 -7.39 17.76 -17.19
CA ARG A 148 -7.94 18.66 -18.23
C ARG A 148 -9.15 18.08 -18.96
N ASP A 149 -9.31 16.75 -18.95
CA ASP A 149 -10.34 16.06 -19.74
C ASP A 149 -11.68 15.90 -18.98
N PHE A 150 -11.73 16.30 -17.70
CA PHE A 150 -12.91 16.18 -16.87
C PHE A 150 -13.43 17.55 -16.40
N LYS A 151 -14.75 17.72 -16.43
CA LYS A 151 -15.41 18.78 -15.66
C LYS A 151 -15.56 18.32 -14.24
N ILE A 152 -14.98 19.06 -13.30
CA ILE A 152 -14.97 18.75 -11.87
C ILE A 152 -15.87 19.73 -11.15
N TYR A 153 -16.81 19.20 -10.38
CA TYR A 153 -17.74 19.95 -9.54
C TYR A 153 -17.47 19.62 -8.09
N LYS A 154 -17.18 20.63 -7.26
CA LYS A 154 -16.91 20.48 -5.83
C LYS A 154 -18.07 21.05 -5.03
N TYR A 155 -18.54 20.27 -4.06
CA TYR A 155 -19.67 20.62 -3.19
C TYR A 155 -19.27 20.42 -1.74
N ASN A 156 -19.41 21.47 -0.92
CA ASN A 156 -19.19 21.42 0.53
C ASN A 156 -20.54 21.44 1.25
N MET A 157 -20.82 20.36 2.00
CA MET A 157 -22.01 20.30 2.87
C MET A 157 -21.59 20.69 4.28
N VAL A 158 -21.99 21.88 4.73
CA VAL A 158 -21.58 22.43 6.02
C VAL A 158 -22.64 22.29 7.11
N GLU A 159 -23.93 22.27 6.72
CA GLU A 159 -25.03 22.20 7.68
C GLU A 159 -25.13 20.83 8.36
N PRO A 160 -25.13 20.77 9.70
CA PRO A 160 -25.32 19.52 10.41
C PRO A 160 -26.79 19.06 10.28
N ILE A 161 -26.97 17.74 10.09
CA ILE A 161 -28.32 17.13 10.05
C ILE A 161 -28.61 16.38 11.35
N ARG A 162 -27.58 15.81 11.98
CA ARG A 162 -27.73 15.04 13.24
C ARG A 162 -27.75 15.91 14.49
N TYR A 163 -27.11 17.06 14.42
CA TYR A 163 -26.89 17.96 15.57
C TYR A 163 -27.37 19.35 15.18
N ASN A 164 -27.55 20.22 16.20
CA ASN A 164 -27.71 21.64 15.96
C ASN A 164 -26.36 22.27 15.58
N GLU A 165 -26.38 23.44 14.96
CA GLU A 165 -25.17 24.22 14.79
C GLU A 165 -24.53 24.50 16.15
N GLN A 166 -23.19 24.33 16.21
CA GLN A 166 -22.37 24.50 17.42
C GLN A 166 -22.79 23.60 18.61
N ASP A 167 -23.25 22.38 18.32
CA ASP A 167 -23.58 21.41 19.35
C ASP A 167 -22.37 21.14 20.27
N PRO A 168 -22.52 21.34 21.60
CA PRO A 168 -21.42 21.19 22.55
C PRO A 168 -20.92 19.73 22.64
N ILE A 169 -21.79 18.75 22.37
CA ILE A 169 -21.40 17.32 22.36
C ILE A 169 -20.56 17.03 21.13
N GLU A 170 -20.90 17.57 19.95
CA GLU A 170 -20.06 17.44 18.75
C GLU A 170 -18.67 18.02 19.02
N LYS A 171 -18.59 19.24 19.57
CA LYS A 171 -17.32 19.88 19.93
C LYS A 171 -16.51 19.02 20.91
N TRP A 172 -17.16 18.55 21.99
CA TRP A 172 -16.51 17.68 22.96
C TRP A 172 -16.00 16.38 22.33
N LEU A 173 -16.75 15.75 21.40
CA LEU A 173 -16.30 14.56 20.68
C LEU A 173 -15.07 14.85 19.80
N TYR A 174 -15.03 16.02 19.15
CA TYR A 174 -13.86 16.42 18.37
C TYR A 174 -12.61 16.56 19.24
N ASP A 175 -12.73 17.20 20.40
CA ASP A 175 -11.63 17.36 21.35
C ASP A 175 -11.23 16.01 21.99
N ALA A 176 -12.20 15.27 22.54
CA ALA A 176 -11.94 14.01 23.25
C ALA A 176 -11.36 12.90 22.36
N LEU A 177 -11.77 12.86 21.09
CA LEU A 177 -11.31 11.88 20.12
C LEU A 177 -10.23 12.43 19.17
N LEU A 178 -9.76 13.66 19.38
CA LEU A 178 -8.74 14.32 18.56
C LEU A 178 -9.06 14.31 17.05
N LEU A 179 -10.36 14.49 16.69
CA LEU A 179 -10.86 14.38 15.32
C LEU A 179 -10.42 15.53 14.42
N ASP A 180 -10.12 16.68 15.00
CA ASP A 180 -9.64 17.91 14.35
C ASP A 180 -8.11 18.03 14.37
N SER A 181 -7.39 16.96 14.74
CA SER A 181 -5.94 17.00 14.83
C SER A 181 -5.29 17.28 13.48
N GLU A 182 -4.48 18.31 13.46
CA GLU A 182 -3.69 18.71 12.30
C GLU A 182 -2.21 18.86 12.69
N TYR A 183 -1.33 18.55 11.74
CA TYR A 183 0.09 18.82 11.92
C TYR A 183 0.37 20.34 11.75
N SER A 184 1.45 20.80 12.36
CA SER A 184 1.84 22.21 12.30
C SER A 184 2.22 22.62 10.87
N GLU A 185 1.82 23.82 10.46
CA GLU A 185 2.25 24.41 9.20
C GLU A 185 3.77 24.63 9.19
N ILE A 186 4.40 24.34 8.05
CA ILE A 186 5.83 24.51 7.84
C ILE A 186 6.08 25.84 7.16
N ASN A 187 6.99 26.62 7.72
CA ASN A 187 7.44 27.90 7.16
C ASN A 187 8.93 27.84 6.74
N GLU A 188 9.45 28.93 6.20
CA GLU A 188 10.84 29.00 5.70
C GLU A 188 11.88 28.80 6.79
N SER A 189 11.66 29.31 8.01
CA SER A 189 12.58 29.11 9.13
C SER A 189 12.64 27.66 9.59
N ASP A 190 11.51 26.91 9.51
CA ASP A 190 11.49 25.48 9.80
C ASP A 190 12.34 24.70 8.78
N VAL A 191 12.28 25.09 7.50
CA VAL A 191 13.10 24.49 6.44
C VAL A 191 14.59 24.71 6.70
N GLU A 192 14.99 25.86 7.23
CA GLU A 192 16.39 26.12 7.62
C GLU A 192 16.83 25.23 8.78
N LEU A 193 16.00 25.07 9.82
CA LEU A 193 16.29 24.16 10.93
C LEU A 193 16.47 22.71 10.42
N ILE A 194 15.63 22.27 9.50
CA ILE A 194 15.74 20.93 8.88
C ILE A 194 17.05 20.78 8.11
N LYS A 195 17.45 21.77 7.30
CA LYS A 195 18.72 21.74 6.55
C LYS A 195 19.93 21.68 7.47
N ASN A 196 19.86 22.38 8.59
CA ASN A 196 20.91 22.39 9.61
C ASN A 196 20.89 21.15 10.53
N LYS A 197 19.91 20.25 10.35
CA LYS A 197 19.67 19.08 11.21
C LYS A 197 19.45 19.44 12.68
N ASP A 198 18.86 20.60 12.92
CA ASP A 198 18.52 21.07 14.26
C ASP A 198 17.21 20.43 14.71
N VAL A 199 17.32 19.14 15.02
CA VAL A 199 16.20 18.26 15.36
C VAL A 199 16.58 17.36 16.54
N ARG A 200 15.56 17.02 17.34
CA ARG A 200 15.67 16.09 18.46
C ARG A 200 14.78 14.88 18.23
N PHE A 201 15.36 13.67 18.41
CA PHE A 201 14.60 12.42 18.39
C PHE A 201 14.40 11.91 19.82
N TYR A 202 13.16 11.56 20.17
CA TYR A 202 12.87 11.03 21.50
C TYR A 202 11.55 10.22 21.51
N LYS A 203 11.41 9.39 22.58
CA LYS A 203 10.17 8.65 22.86
C LYS A 203 9.10 9.65 23.35
N ALA A 204 7.99 9.73 22.64
CA ALA A 204 6.91 10.66 22.93
C ALA A 204 6.19 10.29 24.24
N PRO A 205 6.07 11.20 25.22
CA PRO A 205 5.37 10.96 26.47
C PRO A 205 3.84 11.16 26.28
N LEU A 206 3.23 10.27 25.45
CA LEU A 206 1.84 10.44 25.02
C LEU A 206 0.83 10.56 26.17
N LYS A 207 1.02 9.79 27.25
CA LYS A 207 0.14 9.87 28.43
C LYS A 207 0.20 11.23 29.09
N GLU A 208 1.40 11.81 29.21
CA GLU A 208 1.58 13.15 29.77
C GLU A 208 0.96 14.20 28.88
N TRP A 209 1.14 14.10 27.56
CA TRP A 209 0.54 15.02 26.60
C TRP A 209 -0.99 14.97 26.63
N LEU A 210 -1.58 13.77 26.71
CA LEU A 210 -3.03 13.59 26.83
C LEU A 210 -3.56 14.13 28.18
N TYR A 211 -2.84 13.85 29.28
CA TYR A 211 -3.27 14.26 30.62
C TYR A 211 -3.21 15.79 30.81
N ASN A 212 -2.20 16.44 30.24
CA ASN A 212 -1.96 17.89 30.38
C ASN A 212 -2.58 18.71 29.24
N ASP A 213 -3.33 18.10 28.32
CA ASP A 213 -3.86 18.74 27.11
C ASP A 213 -2.78 19.49 26.31
N ASP A 214 -1.57 18.88 26.19
CA ASP A 214 -0.44 19.46 25.49
C ASP A 214 -0.75 19.53 23.98
N PRO A 215 -0.63 20.69 23.32
CA PRO A 215 -0.85 20.84 21.87
C PRO A 215 -0.04 19.87 21.00
N LYS A 216 1.07 19.34 21.52
CA LYS A 216 1.89 18.34 20.82
C LYS A 216 1.12 17.07 20.50
N ILE A 217 0.09 16.71 21.32
CA ILE A 217 -0.71 15.51 21.02
C ILE A 217 -1.50 15.67 19.73
N LYS A 218 -2.14 16.84 19.51
CA LYS A 218 -2.87 17.12 18.25
C LYS A 218 -1.92 17.17 17.06
N ASN A 219 -0.73 17.75 17.21
CA ASN A 219 0.30 17.78 16.17
C ASN A 219 0.78 16.37 15.82
N PHE A 220 1.12 15.54 16.82
CA PHE A 220 1.54 14.16 16.62
C PHE A 220 0.43 13.34 15.94
N VAL A 221 -0.82 13.45 16.41
CA VAL A 221 -1.97 12.73 15.83
C VAL A 221 -2.22 13.18 14.38
N GLY A 222 -2.09 14.48 14.09
CA GLY A 222 -2.17 15.00 12.73
C GLY A 222 -1.15 14.36 11.78
N ILE A 223 0.10 14.16 12.25
CA ILE A 223 1.13 13.43 11.48
C ILE A 223 0.81 11.93 11.42
N TYR A 224 0.38 11.33 12.54
CA TYR A 224 0.08 9.91 12.66
C TYR A 224 -1.00 9.45 11.65
N ILE A 225 -2.04 10.28 11.46
CA ILE A 225 -3.13 10.03 10.52
C ILE A 225 -2.62 9.97 9.07
N LEU A 226 -1.56 10.69 8.72
CA LEU A 226 -0.99 10.68 7.36
C LEU A 226 -0.41 9.33 6.94
N ALA A 227 0.00 8.50 7.91
CA ALA A 227 0.69 7.24 7.65
C ALA A 227 -0.23 6.12 7.15
N HIS A 228 -1.55 6.27 7.27
CA HIS A 228 -2.49 5.21 6.92
C HIS A 228 -3.82 5.77 6.39
N TYR A 229 -4.41 5.10 5.39
CA TYR A 229 -5.68 5.50 4.79
C TYR A 229 -6.92 5.11 5.64
N GLN A 230 -6.76 4.17 6.57
CA GLN A 230 -7.81 3.79 7.54
C GLN A 230 -7.31 4.08 8.96
N ASN A 231 -7.92 5.05 9.62
CA ASN A 231 -7.65 5.40 11.00
C ASN A 231 -8.91 5.21 11.85
N LYS A 232 -8.73 4.78 13.09
CA LYS A 232 -9.81 4.61 14.07
C LYS A 232 -9.43 5.29 15.37
N PRO A 233 -10.41 5.83 16.15
CA PRO A 233 -10.14 6.36 17.48
C PRO A 233 -9.41 5.36 18.38
N ASN A 234 -9.74 4.08 18.27
CA ASN A 234 -9.07 3.00 19.01
C ASN A 234 -7.57 2.88 18.71
N ASP A 235 -7.07 3.36 17.56
CA ASP A 235 -5.64 3.32 17.25
C ASP A 235 -4.84 4.23 18.18
N ILE A 236 -5.40 5.40 18.54
CA ILE A 236 -4.79 6.34 19.49
C ILE A 236 -4.93 5.82 20.92
N ALA A 237 -6.12 5.31 21.28
CA ALA A 237 -6.32 4.70 22.60
C ALA A 237 -5.36 3.52 22.82
N MET A 238 -5.20 2.66 21.81
CA MET A 238 -4.25 1.55 21.86
C MET A 238 -2.80 2.04 21.99
N LEU A 239 -2.43 3.11 21.29
CA LEU A 239 -1.08 3.67 21.36
C LEU A 239 -0.80 4.28 22.75
N ALA A 240 -1.82 4.89 23.38
CA ALA A 240 -1.69 5.49 24.71
C ALA A 240 -1.69 4.44 25.85
N ASP A 241 -2.48 3.37 25.73
CA ASP A 241 -2.76 2.45 26.84
C ASP A 241 -2.06 1.09 26.74
N ALA A 242 -1.77 0.62 25.52
CA ALA A 242 -1.20 -0.72 25.37
C ALA A 242 0.29 -0.74 25.72
N PRO A 243 0.71 -1.59 26.67
CA PRO A 243 2.10 -1.59 27.19
C PRO A 243 3.14 -2.10 26.17
N HIS A 244 2.69 -2.67 25.06
CA HIS A 244 3.56 -3.17 23.98
C HIS A 244 3.59 -2.23 22.77
N HIS A 245 3.09 -1.01 22.91
CA HIS A 245 3.16 0.04 21.90
C HIS A 245 3.84 1.28 22.46
N ASP A 246 4.60 1.97 21.61
CA ASP A 246 5.21 3.25 21.92
C ASP A 246 5.26 4.14 20.67
N ALA A 247 5.43 5.44 20.89
CA ALA A 247 5.65 6.41 19.83
C ALA A 247 6.99 7.11 20.00
N PHE A 248 7.59 7.48 18.86
CA PHE A 248 8.79 8.32 18.79
C PHE A 248 8.51 9.49 17.86
N VAL A 249 9.12 10.60 18.13
CA VAL A 249 8.98 11.82 17.34
C VAL A 249 10.34 12.42 16.99
N LEU A 250 10.37 13.07 15.84
CA LEU A 250 11.43 14.00 15.46
C LEU A 250 10.86 15.41 15.56
N GLU A 251 11.44 16.21 16.45
CA GLU A 251 10.99 17.56 16.77
C GLU A 251 12.08 18.56 16.42
N LEU A 252 11.72 19.68 15.80
CA LEU A 252 12.62 20.81 15.56
C LEU A 252 12.92 21.53 16.88
N SER A 253 14.03 22.27 16.94
CA SER A 253 14.41 23.06 18.12
C SER A 253 13.36 24.09 18.55
N ASN A 254 12.49 24.50 17.62
CA ASN A 254 11.37 25.39 17.93
C ASN A 254 10.10 24.67 18.45
N GLY A 255 10.18 23.37 18.74
CA GLY A 255 9.09 22.58 19.32
C GLY A 255 8.10 21.96 18.33
N LYS A 256 8.27 22.14 17.01
CA LYS A 256 7.39 21.53 16.02
C LYS A 256 7.78 20.08 15.76
N ILE A 257 6.83 19.16 15.87
CA ILE A 257 7.00 17.76 15.48
C ILE A 257 6.90 17.66 13.96
N VAL A 258 7.89 17.06 13.31
CA VAL A 258 8.00 16.95 11.84
C VAL A 258 7.92 15.50 11.33
N ASN A 259 8.16 14.53 12.21
CA ASN A 259 8.01 13.11 11.93
C ASN A 259 7.50 12.37 13.17
N GLY A 260 6.65 11.38 12.95
CA GLY A 260 6.13 10.49 13.99
C GLY A 260 6.30 9.03 13.61
N ILE A 261 6.73 8.21 14.57
CA ILE A 261 6.86 6.75 14.43
C ILE A 261 6.04 6.09 15.54
N HIS A 262 5.19 5.15 15.18
CA HIS A 262 4.51 4.22 16.09
C HIS A 262 5.16 2.86 15.97
N ILE A 263 5.59 2.28 17.09
CA ILE A 263 6.17 0.95 17.17
C ILE A 263 5.31 -0.01 17.99
N ALA A 264 5.47 -1.31 17.71
CA ALA A 264 5.02 -2.39 18.57
C ALA A 264 6.23 -3.29 18.91
N TYR A 265 6.30 -3.74 20.16
CA TYR A 265 7.29 -4.70 20.62
C TYR A 265 6.86 -6.11 20.22
N GLU A 266 7.73 -6.85 19.53
CA GLU A 266 7.44 -8.20 19.04
C GLU A 266 8.62 -9.15 19.29
N GLY A 267 8.35 -10.46 19.32
CA GLY A 267 9.37 -11.48 19.54
C GLY A 267 9.57 -11.84 21.01
N GLY A 268 10.71 -12.45 21.34
CA GLY A 268 10.96 -12.99 22.68
C GLY A 268 10.01 -14.14 23.05
N ILE A 269 9.55 -14.90 22.04
CA ILE A 269 8.52 -15.93 22.19
C ILE A 269 9.17 -17.23 22.67
N ASN A 270 8.57 -17.89 23.67
CA ASN A 270 9.04 -19.15 24.19
C ASN A 270 8.72 -20.35 23.27
N ASP A 271 9.43 -21.47 23.45
CA ASP A 271 9.30 -22.66 22.60
C ASP A 271 7.90 -23.26 22.58
N ASP A 272 7.17 -23.26 23.71
CA ASP A 272 5.81 -23.79 23.79
C ASP A 272 4.84 -22.99 22.90
N THR A 273 4.95 -21.68 22.95
CA THR A 273 4.15 -20.79 22.09
C THR A 273 4.54 -20.96 20.62
N ILE A 274 5.84 -21.07 20.31
CA ILE A 274 6.32 -21.34 18.94
C ILE A 274 5.77 -22.67 18.41
N ASN A 275 5.73 -23.72 19.23
CA ASN A 275 5.14 -25.01 18.87
C ASN A 275 3.63 -24.90 18.56
N LYS A 276 2.91 -24.06 19.32
CA LYS A 276 1.49 -23.75 19.05
C LYS A 276 1.32 -22.95 17.75
N MET A 277 2.20 -21.98 17.46
CA MET A 277 2.19 -21.21 16.21
C MET A 277 2.36 -22.11 14.98
N LEU A 278 3.20 -23.12 15.06
CA LEU A 278 3.37 -24.13 14.00
C LEU A 278 2.11 -24.98 13.75
N LYS A 279 1.18 -25.03 14.73
CA LYS A 279 -0.15 -25.66 14.67
C LYS A 279 -1.28 -24.63 14.48
N ASP A 280 -0.96 -23.48 13.89
CA ASP A 280 -1.89 -22.40 13.51
C ASP A 280 -2.40 -21.48 14.64
N TYR A 281 -1.86 -21.57 15.85
CA TYR A 281 -2.10 -20.56 16.89
C TYR A 281 -1.53 -19.19 16.48
N LYS A 282 -2.29 -18.10 16.69
CA LYS A 282 -1.86 -16.72 16.43
C LYS A 282 -1.58 -15.98 17.74
N PRO A 283 -0.32 -15.77 18.11
CA PRO A 283 0.00 -14.97 19.28
C PRO A 283 -0.39 -13.51 19.05
N LYS A 284 -1.14 -12.93 19.98
CA LYS A 284 -1.51 -11.51 19.89
C LYS A 284 -0.25 -10.64 19.88
N GLY A 285 -0.23 -9.60 19.04
CA GLY A 285 0.85 -8.61 19.01
C GLY A 285 2.15 -9.04 18.34
N ASN A 286 2.24 -10.24 17.74
CA ASN A 286 3.47 -10.77 17.12
C ASN A 286 3.29 -11.08 15.63
N ILE A 287 3.04 -10.06 14.83
CA ILE A 287 2.69 -10.23 13.41
C ILE A 287 3.88 -10.75 12.60
N ILE A 288 5.05 -10.11 12.71
CA ILE A 288 6.23 -10.51 11.93
C ILE A 288 6.75 -11.89 12.34
N PRO A 289 6.97 -12.18 13.64
CA PRO A 289 7.35 -13.52 14.08
C PRO A 289 6.36 -14.61 13.66
N ASP A 290 5.05 -14.35 13.73
CA ASP A 290 4.02 -15.33 13.36
C ASP A 290 4.14 -15.72 11.87
N ILE A 291 4.26 -14.72 10.99
CA ILE A 291 4.43 -14.94 9.55
C ILE A 291 5.72 -15.71 9.25
N ILE A 292 6.83 -15.36 9.90
CA ILE A 292 8.12 -16.03 9.65
C ILE A 292 8.08 -17.49 10.11
N VAL A 293 7.57 -17.76 11.31
CA VAL A 293 7.45 -19.13 11.83
C VAL A 293 6.53 -19.98 10.94
N LYS A 294 5.37 -19.46 10.55
CA LYS A 294 4.39 -20.20 9.76
C LYS A 294 4.81 -20.44 8.32
N HIS A 295 5.33 -19.42 7.66
CA HIS A 295 5.60 -19.49 6.21
C HIS A 295 7.03 -19.95 5.88
N TYR A 296 8.00 -19.76 6.79
CA TYR A 296 9.41 -20.07 6.54
C TYR A 296 9.95 -21.16 7.46
N ARG A 297 9.18 -21.55 8.51
CA ARG A 297 9.56 -22.55 9.51
C ARG A 297 10.88 -22.20 10.25
N ILE A 298 11.23 -20.91 10.35
CA ILE A 298 12.42 -20.41 11.04
C ILE A 298 12.01 -20.01 12.46
N ARG A 299 12.13 -20.96 13.39
CA ARG A 299 11.70 -20.84 14.80
C ARG A 299 12.56 -19.85 15.58
N GLU A 300 13.85 -19.79 15.26
CA GLU A 300 14.85 -18.98 15.93
C GLU A 300 14.51 -17.48 15.86
N PHE A 301 13.92 -17.03 14.75
CA PHE A 301 13.51 -15.64 14.59
C PHE A 301 12.50 -15.19 15.66
N ALA A 302 11.56 -16.06 16.05
CA ALA A 302 10.54 -15.70 17.03
C ALA A 302 11.09 -15.52 18.45
N LYS A 303 12.28 -16.05 18.74
CA LYS A 303 12.99 -15.88 20.03
C LYS A 303 13.69 -14.51 20.11
N LEU A 304 14.03 -13.93 18.98
CA LEU A 304 14.66 -12.61 18.91
C LEU A 304 13.67 -11.53 19.34
N LYS A 305 14.17 -10.49 20.01
CA LYS A 305 13.39 -9.31 20.40
C LYS A 305 13.44 -8.26 19.31
N GLY A 306 12.32 -7.74 18.89
CA GLY A 306 12.29 -6.76 17.83
C GLY A 306 11.21 -5.70 17.96
N LEU A 307 11.31 -4.74 17.06
CA LEU A 307 10.39 -3.64 16.94
C LEU A 307 9.70 -3.72 15.58
N ARG A 308 8.37 -3.76 15.60
CA ARG A 308 7.63 -3.54 14.35
C ARG A 308 7.21 -2.08 14.27
N ILE A 309 7.69 -1.37 13.25
CA ILE A 309 7.16 -0.06 12.88
C ILE A 309 5.74 -0.28 12.33
N VAL A 310 4.76 0.17 13.10
CA VAL A 310 3.33 0.12 12.76
C VAL A 310 3.00 1.23 11.79
N ARG A 311 3.53 2.45 12.08
CA ARG A 311 3.38 3.64 11.25
C ARG A 311 4.63 4.50 11.32
N ILE A 312 4.95 5.15 10.22
CA ILE A 312 5.94 6.23 10.12
C ILE A 312 5.41 7.27 9.13
N ALA A 313 5.42 8.52 9.54
CA ALA A 313 5.04 9.62 8.66
C ALA A 313 5.90 10.86 8.89
N THR A 314 6.11 11.59 7.81
CA THR A 314 6.71 12.92 7.78
C THR A 314 5.71 13.88 7.16
N ILE A 315 5.65 15.11 7.66
CA ILE A 315 4.81 16.18 7.10
C ILE A 315 5.03 16.28 5.59
N PRO A 316 3.96 16.31 4.75
CA PRO A 316 4.06 16.20 3.29
C PRO A 316 4.95 17.24 2.63
N GLU A 317 4.92 18.49 3.11
CA GLU A 317 5.62 19.64 2.56
C GLU A 317 7.15 19.51 2.64
N ILE A 318 7.64 18.71 3.58
CA ILE A 318 9.08 18.46 3.84
C ILE A 318 9.50 17.01 3.57
N GLN A 319 8.65 16.23 2.90
CA GLN A 319 9.06 14.90 2.41
C GLN A 319 10.18 15.04 1.38
N GLY A 320 11.07 14.04 1.33
CA GLY A 320 12.24 14.08 0.45
C GLY A 320 13.47 14.80 1.04
N MET A 321 13.34 15.50 2.17
CA MET A 321 14.44 16.19 2.85
C MET A 321 15.27 15.28 3.80
N GLY A 322 15.02 13.97 3.81
CA GLY A 322 15.80 13.00 4.58
C GLY A 322 15.31 12.74 6.01
N LEU A 323 14.28 13.44 6.49
CA LEU A 323 13.77 13.32 7.88
C LEU A 323 13.29 11.90 8.23
N GLY A 324 12.62 11.21 7.31
CA GLY A 324 12.20 9.82 7.52
C GLY A 324 13.39 8.87 7.70
N SER A 325 14.48 9.07 6.95
CA SER A 325 15.72 8.30 7.10
C SER A 325 16.43 8.62 8.42
N LEU A 326 16.48 9.89 8.79
CA LEU A 326 17.06 10.32 10.08
C LEU A 326 16.29 9.71 11.26
N ALA A 327 14.95 9.75 11.22
CA ALA A 327 14.11 9.14 12.25
C ALA A 327 14.33 7.62 12.36
N LEU A 328 14.47 6.91 11.22
CA LEU A 328 14.77 5.47 11.21
C LEU A 328 16.16 5.17 11.77
N ASP A 329 17.19 5.96 11.43
CA ASP A 329 18.55 5.76 11.95
C ASP A 329 18.60 6.03 13.46
N SER A 330 17.90 7.07 13.94
CA SER A 330 17.78 7.36 15.36
C SER A 330 17.04 6.24 16.11
N LEU A 331 15.94 5.71 15.53
CA LEU A 331 15.24 4.56 16.11
C LEU A 331 16.13 3.31 16.15
N CYS A 332 16.92 3.06 15.10
CA CYS A 332 17.88 1.95 15.08
C CYS A 332 18.95 2.09 16.17
N SER A 333 19.45 3.28 16.43
CA SER A 333 20.42 3.55 17.49
C SER A 333 19.80 3.30 18.86
N TRP A 334 18.62 3.86 19.10
CA TRP A 334 17.87 3.63 20.33
C TRP A 334 17.58 2.13 20.56
N ALA A 335 17.19 1.40 19.52
CA ALA A 335 16.87 -0.02 19.60
C ALA A 335 18.12 -0.86 19.96
N ARG A 336 19.31 -0.56 19.41
CA ARG A 336 20.55 -1.22 19.78
C ARG A 336 20.92 -0.98 21.24
N GLU A 337 20.82 0.27 21.70
CA GLU A 337 21.07 0.65 23.10
C GLU A 337 20.14 -0.07 24.08
N ASN A 338 18.93 -0.44 23.62
CA ASN A 338 17.93 -1.18 24.41
C ASN A 338 17.90 -2.68 24.12
N ASN A 339 18.96 -3.23 23.50
CA ASN A 339 19.15 -4.66 23.25
C ASN A 339 18.03 -5.32 22.40
N TYR A 340 17.54 -4.65 21.38
CA TYR A 340 16.69 -5.25 20.37
C TYR A 340 17.54 -5.82 19.23
N ASP A 341 17.08 -6.94 18.67
CA ASP A 341 17.81 -7.69 17.65
C ASP A 341 17.46 -7.25 16.24
N TRP A 342 16.23 -6.76 16.02
CA TRP A 342 15.75 -6.37 14.70
C TRP A 342 14.68 -5.27 14.75
N ILE A 343 14.57 -4.53 13.63
CA ILE A 343 13.44 -3.65 13.34
C ILE A 343 12.81 -4.09 12.04
N GLY A 344 11.47 -4.15 11.98
CA GLY A 344 10.74 -4.49 10.77
C GLY A 344 9.49 -3.65 10.57
N SER A 345 8.88 -3.77 9.41
CA SER A 345 7.58 -3.17 9.12
C SER A 345 6.78 -4.05 8.16
N SER A 346 5.46 -3.98 8.25
CA SER A 346 4.53 -4.56 7.29
C SER A 346 3.73 -3.43 6.62
N PHE A 347 3.76 -3.36 5.28
CA PHE A 347 3.19 -2.24 4.52
C PHE A 347 2.66 -2.69 3.15
N GLY A 348 1.77 -1.89 2.54
CA GLY A 348 1.36 -2.07 1.14
C GLY A 348 2.53 -1.75 0.20
N VAL A 349 2.94 -2.72 -0.61
CA VAL A 349 4.16 -2.60 -1.41
C VAL A 349 3.91 -1.77 -2.67
N THR A 350 4.51 -0.57 -2.68
CA THR A 350 4.69 0.26 -3.88
C THR A 350 6.18 0.43 -4.16
N TYR A 351 6.52 0.90 -5.36
CA TYR A 351 7.92 1.13 -5.75
C TYR A 351 8.58 2.17 -4.82
N GLU A 352 7.88 3.26 -4.53
CA GLU A 352 8.38 4.37 -3.72
C GLU A 352 8.62 3.94 -2.27
N LEU A 353 7.67 3.25 -1.64
CA LEU A 353 7.80 2.78 -0.26
C LEU A 353 8.89 1.72 -0.14
N LEU A 354 8.94 0.77 -1.08
CA LEU A 354 10.00 -0.24 -1.06
C LEU A 354 11.38 0.39 -1.23
N ASN A 355 11.51 1.38 -2.13
CA ASN A 355 12.75 2.13 -2.30
C ASN A 355 13.16 2.91 -1.03
N PHE A 356 12.20 3.49 -0.31
CA PHE A 356 12.46 4.15 0.98
C PHE A 356 13.04 3.15 1.99
N TRP A 357 12.42 1.99 2.18
CA TRP A 357 12.89 0.97 3.10
C TRP A 357 14.29 0.44 2.72
N GLN A 358 14.50 0.13 1.45
CA GLN A 358 15.78 -0.42 0.97
C GLN A 358 16.93 0.59 1.07
N LYS A 359 16.69 1.88 0.81
CA LYS A 359 17.69 2.95 1.02
C LYS A 359 18.12 3.06 2.49
N ASN A 360 17.26 2.66 3.42
CA ASN A 360 17.55 2.64 4.85
C ASN A 360 18.04 1.26 5.35
N ASN A 361 18.52 0.40 4.42
CA ASN A 361 19.08 -0.92 4.68
C ASN A 361 18.09 -1.94 5.27
N PHE A 362 16.80 -1.78 5.00
CA PHE A 362 15.81 -2.83 5.22
C PHE A 362 15.77 -3.76 4.02
N VAL A 363 15.59 -5.05 4.24
CA VAL A 363 15.43 -6.05 3.18
C VAL A 363 14.04 -6.65 3.19
N LEU A 364 13.48 -6.86 2.01
CA LEU A 364 12.16 -7.50 1.87
C LEU A 364 12.31 -9.00 2.14
N VAL A 365 11.47 -9.56 3.01
CA VAL A 365 11.53 -10.96 3.45
C VAL A 365 10.23 -11.72 3.25
N HIS A 366 9.13 -11.03 2.94
CA HIS A 366 7.83 -11.66 2.71
C HIS A 366 6.95 -10.78 1.83
N LEU A 367 6.06 -11.42 1.06
CA LEU A 367 4.97 -10.80 0.32
C LEU A 367 3.72 -11.65 0.53
N SER A 368 2.60 -11.02 0.87
CA SER A 368 1.32 -11.72 1.03
C SER A 368 0.84 -12.31 -0.31
N PRO A 369 0.17 -13.47 -0.33
CA PRO A 369 -0.33 -14.05 -1.58
C PRO A 369 -1.55 -13.32 -2.15
N GLU A 370 -2.25 -12.56 -1.32
CA GLU A 370 -3.45 -11.81 -1.70
C GLU A 370 -3.24 -10.31 -1.54
N LYS A 371 -3.86 -9.55 -2.45
CA LYS A 371 -3.94 -8.10 -2.34
C LYS A 371 -4.90 -7.69 -1.24
N ASN A 372 -4.57 -6.60 -0.58
CA ASN A 372 -5.54 -5.91 0.28
C ASN A 372 -6.71 -5.44 -0.58
N ARG A 373 -7.93 -5.82 -0.21
CA ARG A 373 -9.14 -5.53 -1.00
C ARG A 373 -9.53 -4.05 -1.01
N VAL A 374 -8.98 -3.26 -0.11
CA VAL A 374 -9.25 -1.83 0.02
C VAL A 374 -8.16 -0.98 -0.64
N SER A 375 -6.87 -1.31 -0.43
CA SER A 375 -5.75 -0.56 -1.05
C SER A 375 -5.33 -1.10 -2.42
N GLY A 376 -5.67 -2.36 -2.74
CA GLY A 376 -5.27 -3.01 -3.98
C GLY A 376 -3.80 -3.45 -4.05
N GLU A 377 -3.07 -3.33 -2.96
CA GLU A 377 -1.64 -3.62 -2.87
C GLU A 377 -1.39 -4.97 -2.19
N TYR A 378 -0.29 -5.63 -2.53
CA TYR A 378 0.23 -6.74 -1.76
C TYR A 378 0.91 -6.23 -0.49
N SER A 379 0.70 -6.89 0.65
CA SER A 379 1.42 -6.55 1.89
C SER A 379 2.79 -7.21 1.91
N GLY A 380 3.83 -6.42 2.11
CA GLY A 380 5.21 -6.91 2.25
C GLY A 380 5.75 -6.70 3.64
N ILE A 381 6.73 -7.52 4.04
CA ILE A 381 7.48 -7.36 5.29
C ILE A 381 8.93 -7.08 4.97
N VAL A 382 9.43 -5.98 5.55
CA VAL A 382 10.85 -5.63 5.52
C VAL A 382 11.46 -5.74 6.92
N ILE A 383 12.74 -6.13 6.99
CA ILE A 383 13.49 -6.25 8.24
C ILE A 383 14.88 -5.64 8.08
N LYS A 384 15.35 -4.96 9.12
CA LYS A 384 16.74 -4.52 9.32
C LYS A 384 17.27 -5.19 10.56
N SER A 385 18.37 -5.92 10.43
CA SER A 385 19.09 -6.55 11.55
C SER A 385 19.86 -5.50 12.34
N LEU A 386 19.94 -5.67 13.64
CA LEU A 386 20.66 -4.77 14.54
C LEU A 386 21.91 -5.40 15.13
N ASN A 387 22.05 -6.74 15.07
CA ASN A 387 23.21 -7.52 15.53
C ASN A 387 23.50 -8.68 14.58
N GLU A 388 24.62 -9.39 14.81
CA GLU A 388 25.09 -10.49 13.96
C GLU A 388 24.17 -11.72 13.98
N GLU A 389 23.52 -12.02 15.10
CA GLU A 389 22.62 -13.16 15.22
C GLU A 389 21.39 -12.97 14.34
N SER A 390 20.72 -11.82 14.46
CA SER A 390 19.58 -11.48 13.63
C SER A 390 19.98 -11.36 12.15
N GLU A 391 21.20 -10.86 11.84
CA GLU A 391 21.68 -10.75 10.47
C GLU A 391 21.77 -12.10 9.76
N LYS A 392 22.30 -13.13 10.43
CA LYS A 392 22.38 -14.49 9.89
C LYS A 392 20.99 -15.03 9.51
N ILE A 393 20.00 -14.81 10.39
CA ILE A 393 18.63 -15.29 10.18
C ILE A 393 17.95 -14.48 9.08
N VAL A 394 18.04 -13.15 9.10
CA VAL A 394 17.41 -12.27 8.10
C VAL A 394 18.02 -12.47 6.71
N LYS A 395 19.32 -12.71 6.63
CA LYS A 395 20.00 -13.09 5.38
C LYS A 395 19.40 -14.38 4.79
N LYS A 396 19.22 -15.41 5.59
CA LYS A 396 18.56 -16.67 5.18
C LYS A 396 17.12 -16.41 4.71
N LEU A 397 16.33 -15.64 5.48
CA LEU A 397 14.96 -15.27 5.12
C LEU A 397 14.89 -14.53 3.78
N ASN A 398 15.78 -13.56 3.56
CA ASN A 398 15.79 -12.79 2.32
C ASN A 398 16.13 -13.67 1.10
N TYR A 399 17.05 -14.64 1.25
CA TYR A 399 17.34 -15.60 0.19
C TYR A 399 16.12 -16.48 -0.14
N GLU A 400 15.49 -17.06 0.88
CA GLU A 400 14.29 -17.89 0.75
C GLU A 400 13.12 -17.11 0.12
N PHE A 401 12.91 -15.88 0.54
CA PHE A 401 11.90 -15.00 -0.07
C PHE A 401 12.16 -14.79 -1.56
N ARG A 402 13.39 -14.43 -1.94
CA ARG A 402 13.75 -14.19 -3.36
C ARG A 402 13.60 -15.45 -4.20
N TRP A 403 14.00 -16.61 -3.66
CA TRP A 403 13.80 -17.90 -4.31
C TRP A 403 12.31 -18.19 -4.54
N ARG A 404 11.50 -18.05 -3.51
CA ARG A 404 10.05 -18.26 -3.59
C ARG A 404 9.39 -17.27 -4.55
N LEU A 405 9.73 -15.99 -4.47
CA LEU A 405 9.18 -14.95 -5.34
C LEU A 405 9.41 -15.29 -6.82
N ILE A 406 10.66 -15.62 -7.21
CA ILE A 406 11.00 -15.98 -8.61
C ILE A 406 10.13 -17.14 -9.12
N ASN A 407 9.86 -18.13 -8.27
CA ASN A 407 9.08 -19.32 -8.65
C ASN A 407 7.56 -19.10 -8.63
N GLN A 408 7.06 -18.11 -7.92
CA GLN A 408 5.63 -17.84 -7.74
C GLN A 408 5.09 -16.68 -8.62
N ILE A 409 5.97 -15.92 -9.27
CA ILE A 409 5.56 -14.71 -10.02
C ILE A 409 4.54 -15.02 -11.11
N SER A 410 4.71 -16.08 -11.87
CA SER A 410 3.80 -16.39 -12.98
C SER A 410 2.44 -16.91 -12.53
N ASP A 411 2.31 -17.37 -11.30
CA ASP A 411 1.11 -17.98 -10.72
C ASP A 411 0.41 -17.01 -9.76
N VAL A 412 1.09 -16.62 -8.68
CA VAL A 412 0.50 -15.83 -7.59
C VAL A 412 0.57 -14.31 -7.86
N TYR A 413 1.68 -13.83 -8.46
CA TYR A 413 1.98 -12.40 -8.59
C TYR A 413 2.03 -11.94 -10.06
N PHE A 414 1.26 -12.59 -10.93
CA PHE A 414 1.28 -12.40 -12.40
C PHE A 414 0.86 -10.98 -12.85
N ASP A 415 0.25 -10.21 -11.99
CA ASP A 415 -0.25 -8.85 -12.25
C ASP A 415 0.69 -7.73 -11.76
N LEU A 416 1.82 -8.10 -11.12
CA LEU A 416 2.81 -7.12 -10.70
C LEU A 416 3.57 -6.53 -11.91
N PRO A 417 3.87 -5.21 -11.85
CA PRO A 417 4.74 -4.58 -12.83
C PRO A 417 6.17 -5.17 -12.80
N PRO A 418 6.80 -5.42 -13.96
CA PRO A 418 8.19 -5.94 -14.01
C PRO A 418 9.20 -5.11 -13.21
N GLU A 419 9.05 -3.78 -13.22
CA GLU A 419 9.90 -2.84 -12.50
C GLU A 419 9.80 -3.04 -10.98
N LEU A 420 8.59 -3.29 -10.48
CA LEU A 420 8.38 -3.56 -9.06
C LEU A 420 8.92 -4.92 -8.66
N ILE A 421 8.77 -5.94 -9.52
CA ILE A 421 9.34 -7.27 -9.29
C ILE A 421 10.87 -7.17 -9.18
N LEU A 422 11.50 -6.46 -10.11
CA LEU A 422 12.96 -6.25 -10.09
C LEU A 422 13.38 -5.56 -8.80
N LYS A 423 12.64 -4.52 -8.39
CA LYS A 423 12.87 -3.81 -7.13
C LYS A 423 12.72 -4.72 -5.90
N MET A 424 11.73 -5.63 -5.88
CA MET A 424 11.55 -6.61 -4.81
C MET A 424 12.71 -7.61 -4.71
N LEU A 425 13.39 -7.91 -5.81
CA LEU A 425 14.53 -8.82 -5.87
C LEU A 425 15.86 -8.15 -5.47
N GLU A 426 15.90 -6.82 -5.32
CA GLU A 426 17.08 -6.13 -4.81
C GLU A 426 17.38 -6.51 -3.36
N THR A 427 18.67 -6.59 -3.02
CA THR A 427 19.13 -6.87 -1.67
C THR A 427 20.53 -6.31 -1.44
N SER A 428 20.81 -5.90 -0.19
CA SER A 428 22.16 -5.54 0.26
C SER A 428 23.04 -6.75 0.56
N TYR A 429 22.45 -7.92 0.79
CA TYR A 429 23.19 -9.14 1.09
C TYR A 429 23.89 -9.73 -0.13
N LYS A 430 25.02 -10.40 0.14
CA LYS A 430 25.80 -11.10 -0.89
C LYS A 430 25.49 -12.60 -0.88
N PHE A 431 25.05 -13.10 -2.04
CA PHE A 431 24.65 -14.49 -2.24
C PHE A 431 25.30 -15.11 -3.48
N LYS A 432 25.64 -16.39 -3.35
CA LYS A 432 25.73 -17.32 -4.48
C LYS A 432 24.49 -18.21 -4.46
N PRO A 433 23.92 -18.56 -5.63
CA PRO A 433 22.82 -19.51 -5.66
C PRO A 433 23.20 -20.84 -5.00
N HIS A 434 22.26 -21.43 -4.26
CA HIS A 434 22.50 -22.71 -3.55
C HIS A 434 22.45 -23.92 -4.50
N PHE A 435 22.09 -23.74 -5.77
CA PHE A 435 22.09 -24.78 -6.79
C PHE A 435 23.19 -24.55 -7.82
N LYS A 436 23.69 -25.65 -8.38
CA LYS A 436 24.66 -25.63 -9.50
C LYS A 436 23.89 -25.59 -10.81
N LEU A 437 24.41 -24.85 -11.79
CA LEU A 437 23.92 -24.90 -13.16
C LEU A 437 24.39 -26.20 -13.84
N ASN A 438 23.64 -27.29 -13.66
CA ASN A 438 23.91 -28.56 -14.32
C ASN A 438 23.21 -28.56 -15.69
N LEU A 439 23.90 -28.04 -16.72
CA LEU A 439 23.40 -28.03 -18.09
C LEU A 439 23.98 -29.23 -18.86
N THR A 440 23.13 -29.86 -19.67
CA THR A 440 23.60 -30.89 -20.62
C THR A 440 24.31 -30.23 -21.81
N ASP A 441 25.14 -30.99 -22.52
CA ASP A 441 25.82 -30.50 -23.74
C ASP A 441 24.82 -29.99 -24.77
N ASN A 442 23.70 -30.68 -24.97
CA ASN A 442 22.63 -30.26 -25.88
C ASN A 442 21.98 -28.94 -25.45
N GLN A 443 21.82 -28.69 -24.15
CA GLN A 443 21.29 -27.41 -23.63
C GLN A 443 22.29 -26.29 -23.94
N ILE A 444 23.56 -26.51 -23.70
CA ILE A 444 24.63 -25.54 -24.00
C ILE A 444 24.67 -25.23 -25.49
N GLU A 445 24.63 -26.25 -26.36
CA GLU A 445 24.64 -26.06 -27.81
C GLU A 445 23.40 -25.34 -28.34
N ARG A 446 22.19 -25.65 -27.81
CA ARG A 446 20.97 -24.88 -28.14
C ARG A 446 21.09 -23.42 -27.73
N LEU A 447 21.63 -23.14 -26.54
CA LEU A 447 21.83 -21.77 -26.07
C LEU A 447 22.85 -21.03 -26.97
N LYS A 448 23.98 -21.64 -27.32
CA LYS A 448 24.97 -21.09 -28.26
C LYS A 448 24.33 -20.81 -29.62
N GLY A 449 23.55 -21.77 -30.15
CA GLY A 449 22.83 -21.63 -31.41
C GLY A 449 21.85 -20.46 -31.38
N TYR A 450 21.08 -20.30 -30.30
CA TYR A 450 20.21 -19.11 -30.10
C TYR A 450 21.03 -17.81 -30.07
N LEU A 451 22.17 -17.77 -29.40
CA LEU A 451 22.96 -16.55 -29.23
C LEU A 451 23.75 -16.12 -30.46
N SER A 452 24.16 -17.06 -31.34
CA SER A 452 25.05 -16.81 -32.48
C SER A 452 24.43 -17.00 -33.86
N SER A 453 23.32 -17.73 -33.97
CA SER A 453 22.69 -18.11 -35.24
C SER A 453 21.22 -17.64 -35.33
N PRO A 454 20.49 -17.87 -36.43
CA PRO A 454 19.07 -17.53 -36.58
C PRO A 454 18.11 -18.44 -35.78
N MET A 455 18.62 -19.32 -34.90
CA MET A 455 17.77 -20.16 -34.04
C MET A 455 16.79 -19.31 -33.22
N THR A 456 15.56 -19.78 -33.12
CA THR A 456 14.49 -19.06 -32.42
C THR A 456 14.65 -19.12 -30.89
N TYR A 457 14.03 -18.17 -30.18
CA TYR A 457 14.01 -18.14 -28.73
C TYR A 457 13.49 -19.45 -28.11
N GLU A 458 12.43 -20.00 -28.71
CA GLU A 458 11.72 -21.19 -28.20
C GLU A 458 12.65 -22.42 -28.07
N ALA A 459 13.66 -22.52 -28.92
CA ALA A 459 14.61 -23.63 -28.89
C ALA A 459 15.57 -23.61 -27.68
N ALA A 460 15.73 -22.46 -27.02
CA ALA A 460 16.62 -22.28 -25.86
C ALA A 460 15.94 -21.63 -24.66
N ALA A 461 14.62 -21.51 -24.66
CA ALA A 461 13.86 -20.78 -23.63
C ALA A 461 14.05 -21.35 -22.22
N ASP A 462 14.10 -22.67 -22.10
CA ASP A 462 14.36 -23.41 -20.86
C ASP A 462 15.71 -23.02 -20.24
N VAL A 463 16.77 -23.11 -21.03
CA VAL A 463 18.13 -22.78 -20.58
C VAL A 463 18.29 -21.29 -20.29
N ALA A 464 17.75 -20.45 -21.16
CA ALA A 464 17.77 -19.00 -20.97
C ALA A 464 17.07 -18.59 -19.66
N LYS A 465 15.92 -19.19 -19.33
CA LYS A 465 15.24 -18.97 -18.05
C LYS A 465 16.09 -19.43 -16.87
N LEU A 466 16.74 -20.59 -16.96
CA LEU A 466 17.54 -21.16 -15.89
C LEU A 466 18.77 -20.29 -15.57
N ILE A 467 19.54 -19.85 -16.59
CA ILE A 467 20.70 -18.96 -16.38
C ILE A 467 20.27 -17.59 -15.88
N TYR A 468 19.11 -17.08 -16.30
CA TYR A 468 18.57 -15.83 -15.78
C TYR A 468 18.13 -15.95 -14.31
N THR A 469 17.51 -17.07 -13.91
CA THR A 469 17.19 -17.37 -12.52
C THR A 469 18.45 -17.40 -11.65
N TYR A 470 19.51 -18.06 -12.14
CA TYR A 470 20.81 -18.06 -11.47
C TYR A 470 21.37 -16.65 -11.32
N TYR A 471 21.35 -15.87 -12.40
CA TYR A 471 21.79 -14.48 -12.42
C TYR A 471 21.00 -13.63 -11.38
N LEU A 472 19.69 -13.74 -11.30
CA LEU A 472 18.88 -13.01 -10.34
C LEU A 472 19.27 -13.30 -8.89
N LEU A 473 19.53 -14.56 -8.56
CA LEU A 473 19.91 -14.98 -7.21
C LEU A 473 21.34 -14.62 -6.84
N TYR A 474 22.23 -14.46 -7.82
CA TYR A 474 23.61 -14.07 -7.59
C TYR A 474 23.71 -12.56 -7.31
N THR A 475 24.33 -12.18 -6.17
CA THR A 475 24.47 -10.77 -5.78
C THR A 475 25.88 -10.41 -5.33
N GLU A 476 26.88 -11.31 -5.50
CA GLU A 476 28.28 -10.96 -5.21
C GLU A 476 28.87 -10.02 -6.28
N LYS A 477 30.09 -9.55 -6.01
CA LYS A 477 30.84 -8.70 -6.96
C LYS A 477 31.09 -9.43 -8.28
N GLY A 478 31.19 -8.68 -9.37
CA GLY A 478 31.46 -9.21 -10.71
C GLY A 478 30.22 -9.59 -11.52
N LYS A 479 29.02 -9.47 -10.95
CA LYS A 479 27.77 -9.63 -11.70
C LYS A 479 27.64 -8.50 -12.73
N PRO A 480 27.42 -8.80 -14.04
CA PRO A 480 27.27 -7.78 -15.07
C PRO A 480 25.95 -7.02 -14.89
N LYS A 481 25.94 -5.75 -15.26
CA LYS A 481 24.68 -4.97 -15.36
C LYS A 481 23.95 -5.34 -16.65
N ILE A 482 22.65 -5.49 -16.55
CA ILE A 482 21.75 -5.78 -17.67
C ILE A 482 20.97 -4.50 -18.01
N ASP A 483 20.95 -4.18 -19.31
CA ASP A 483 20.18 -3.04 -19.82
C ASP A 483 18.72 -3.42 -20.00
N LYS A 484 17.78 -2.60 -19.48
CA LYS A 484 16.34 -2.86 -19.50
C LYS A 484 15.99 -4.27 -18.99
N GLU A 485 16.50 -4.60 -17.81
CA GLU A 485 16.35 -5.94 -17.19
C GLU A 485 14.87 -6.31 -16.99
N GLU A 486 13.98 -5.32 -16.89
CA GLU A 486 12.52 -5.48 -16.77
C GLU A 486 11.93 -6.29 -17.94
N LEU A 487 12.55 -6.23 -19.14
CA LEU A 487 12.16 -7.07 -20.28
C LEU A 487 12.36 -8.55 -19.98
N LEU A 488 13.45 -8.91 -19.28
CA LEU A 488 13.72 -10.30 -18.88
C LEU A 488 12.74 -10.76 -17.81
N ILE A 489 12.41 -9.90 -16.84
CA ILE A 489 11.33 -10.18 -15.86
C ILE A 489 10.02 -10.50 -16.58
N GLY A 490 9.60 -9.61 -17.50
CA GLY A 490 8.38 -9.81 -18.29
C GLY A 490 8.42 -11.14 -19.08
N LYS A 491 9.55 -11.46 -19.71
CA LYS A 491 9.68 -12.67 -20.55
C LYS A 491 9.80 -13.95 -19.77
N PHE A 492 10.69 -13.99 -18.76
CA PHE A 492 11.06 -15.24 -18.10
C PHE A 492 10.27 -15.52 -16.83
N LEU A 493 9.91 -14.50 -16.06
CA LEU A 493 9.19 -14.70 -14.81
C LEU A 493 7.68 -14.54 -14.97
N LEU A 494 7.21 -13.52 -15.71
CA LEU A 494 5.79 -13.29 -15.97
C LEU A 494 5.27 -14.08 -17.19
N SER A 495 6.15 -14.79 -17.93
CA SER A 495 5.80 -15.58 -19.12
C SER A 495 5.08 -14.78 -20.23
N TRP A 496 5.37 -13.48 -20.35
CA TRP A 496 4.72 -12.62 -21.33
C TRP A 496 5.11 -12.97 -22.77
N SER A 497 4.13 -12.87 -23.66
CA SER A 497 4.40 -12.94 -25.11
C SER A 497 5.20 -11.71 -25.55
N PHE A 498 5.94 -11.83 -26.65
CA PHE A 498 6.65 -10.69 -27.25
C PHE A 498 5.69 -9.55 -27.67
N ALA A 499 4.44 -9.86 -27.98
CA ALA A 499 3.40 -8.87 -28.23
C ALA A 499 3.07 -8.07 -26.96
N LYS A 500 2.87 -8.75 -25.82
CA LYS A 500 2.61 -8.09 -24.53
C LYS A 500 3.78 -7.22 -24.11
N ILE A 501 5.02 -7.70 -24.24
CA ILE A 501 6.24 -6.92 -23.96
C ILE A 501 6.31 -5.68 -24.85
N SER A 502 6.10 -5.84 -26.16
CA SER A 502 6.11 -4.74 -27.12
C SER A 502 5.10 -3.65 -26.75
N ASN A 503 3.88 -4.03 -26.39
CA ASN A 503 2.82 -3.10 -26.02
C ASN A 503 3.09 -2.41 -24.68
N TYR A 504 3.54 -3.16 -23.68
CA TYR A 504 3.81 -2.63 -22.33
C TYR A 504 4.96 -1.62 -22.32
N PHE A 505 6.10 -2.00 -22.93
CA PHE A 505 7.30 -1.15 -22.97
C PHE A 505 7.34 -0.17 -24.16
N LYS A 506 6.30 -0.15 -24.99
CA LYS A 506 6.19 0.73 -26.18
C LYS A 506 7.39 0.63 -27.13
N ILE A 507 7.88 -0.59 -27.36
CA ILE A 507 8.99 -0.91 -28.27
C ILE A 507 8.55 -1.91 -29.35
N LYS A 508 9.24 -1.94 -30.50
CA LYS A 508 8.92 -2.91 -31.56
C LYS A 508 9.26 -4.35 -31.12
N LYS A 509 8.47 -5.35 -31.54
CA LYS A 509 8.72 -6.77 -31.23
C LYS A 509 10.14 -7.23 -31.59
N PHE A 510 10.65 -6.77 -32.72
CA PHE A 510 12.03 -7.07 -33.15
C PHE A 510 13.06 -6.50 -32.15
N GLU A 511 12.87 -5.29 -31.69
CA GLU A 511 13.74 -4.65 -30.71
C GLU A 511 13.71 -5.39 -29.36
N ALA A 512 12.52 -5.78 -28.88
CA ALA A 512 12.38 -6.60 -27.67
C ALA A 512 13.16 -7.92 -27.77
N ARG A 513 13.03 -8.64 -28.90
CA ARG A 513 13.79 -9.88 -29.16
C ARG A 513 15.29 -9.64 -29.17
N ARG A 514 15.76 -8.57 -29.82
CA ARG A 514 17.18 -8.21 -29.89
C ARG A 514 17.76 -7.90 -28.51
N LEU A 515 17.05 -7.12 -27.69
CA LEU A 515 17.48 -6.74 -26.33
C LEU A 515 17.53 -7.96 -25.42
N ILE A 516 16.50 -8.81 -25.42
CA ILE A 516 16.48 -10.04 -24.62
C ILE A 516 17.64 -10.95 -25.02
N LYS A 517 17.88 -11.16 -26.32
CA LYS A 517 19.00 -11.97 -26.82
C LYS A 517 20.36 -11.38 -26.39
N LYS A 518 20.55 -10.06 -26.52
CA LYS A 518 21.76 -9.35 -26.07
C LYS A 518 22.01 -9.58 -24.58
N ASN A 519 20.97 -9.42 -23.75
CA ASN A 519 21.08 -9.57 -22.32
C ASN A 519 21.42 -11.01 -21.89
N ILE A 520 20.77 -12.00 -22.50
CA ILE A 520 21.10 -13.42 -22.27
C ILE A 520 22.54 -13.74 -22.71
N LYS A 521 23.02 -13.13 -23.80
CA LYS A 521 24.41 -13.25 -24.21
C LYS A 521 25.39 -12.67 -23.17
N THR A 522 25.07 -11.57 -22.57
CA THR A 522 25.83 -10.97 -21.47
C THR A 522 25.92 -11.91 -20.26
N ILE A 523 24.78 -12.51 -19.85
CA ILE A 523 24.74 -13.49 -18.76
C ILE A 523 25.52 -14.74 -19.10
N TYR A 524 25.36 -15.28 -20.32
CA TYR A 524 26.11 -16.45 -20.80
C TYR A 524 27.63 -16.22 -20.75
N ASN A 525 28.09 -15.09 -21.27
CA ASN A 525 29.53 -14.77 -21.26
C ASN A 525 30.10 -14.62 -19.84
N TRP A 526 29.31 -14.09 -18.90
CA TRP A 526 29.71 -14.00 -17.51
C TRP A 526 29.78 -15.36 -16.79
N LEU A 527 28.91 -16.30 -17.16
CA LEU A 527 28.85 -17.63 -16.52
C LEU A 527 29.87 -18.62 -17.08
N PHE A 528 30.21 -18.52 -18.38
CA PHE A 528 30.93 -19.58 -19.11
C PHE A 528 32.21 -19.08 -19.80
N LYS A 529 32.55 -17.82 -19.71
CA LYS A 529 33.81 -17.25 -20.19
C LYS A 529 34.56 -16.56 -19.04
#